data_1cd569d07856cffb36bf02694456e3a4
#
_entry.id   1cd569d07856cffb36bf02694456e3a4
#
_cell.length_a   1.000
_cell.length_b   1.000
_cell.length_c   1.000
_cell.angle_alpha   90.00
_cell.angle_beta   90.00
_cell.angle_gamma   90.00
#
_symmetry.space_group_name_H-M   'P 1'
#
loop_
_entity.id
_entity.type
_entity.pdbx_description
1 polymer ?
#
loop_
_entity_poly.entity_id
_entity_poly.type
_entity_poly.pdbx_seq_one_letter_code
_entity_poly.pdbx_strand_id
1 'polypeptide(L)'
;MEEFAIIANQTLTNEEEVIYSNSRGAVVKTILLNAPMQTEVVLVFDEIPFSFLIENETTVISTPILTKKIKASGDGVNVHITGLQL
;
A
#
# COMPACT_ATOMS: atom_id res chain seq x y z
N MET A 1 -16.90 -18.44 -2.41
CA MET A 1 -17.07 -16.97 -2.37
C MET A 1 -15.76 -16.32 -1.96
N GLU A 2 -15.33 -15.33 -2.72
CA GLU A 2 -14.14 -14.57 -2.38
C GLU A 2 -14.48 -13.56 -1.30
N GLU A 3 -13.63 -13.46 -0.29
CA GLU A 3 -13.79 -12.47 0.76
C GLU A 3 -12.60 -11.54 0.73
N PHE A 4 -12.87 -10.24 0.64
CA PHE A 4 -11.81 -9.25 0.73
C PHE A 4 -11.41 -9.05 2.18
N ALA A 5 -10.14 -8.87 2.40
CA ALA A 5 -9.58 -8.61 3.70
C ALA A 5 -8.78 -7.32 3.68
N ILE A 6 -8.61 -6.72 4.85
CA ILE A 6 -7.68 -5.61 5.01
C ILE A 6 -6.28 -6.18 5.03
N ILE A 7 -5.48 -5.82 4.05
CA ILE A 7 -4.09 -6.26 3.95
C ILE A 7 -3.19 -5.36 4.79
N ALA A 8 -3.41 -4.05 4.70
CA ALA A 8 -2.67 -3.07 5.49
C ALA A 8 -3.52 -1.81 5.67
N ASN A 9 -3.36 -1.16 6.81
CA ASN A 9 -4.09 0.06 7.13
C ASN A 9 -3.31 0.83 8.18
N GLN A 10 -2.63 1.88 7.77
CA GLN A 10 -1.83 2.68 8.70
C GLN A 10 -1.42 4.02 8.12
N THR A 11 -0.87 4.87 8.97
CA THR A 11 -0.26 6.14 8.57
C THR A 11 1.25 5.90 8.46
N LEU A 12 1.81 6.26 7.31
CA LEU A 12 3.22 6.06 7.04
C LEU A 12 4.08 7.17 7.62
N THR A 13 5.37 6.87 7.77
CA THR A 13 6.37 7.86 8.15
C THR A 13 7.35 8.04 7.00
N ASN A 14 8.36 8.89 7.19
CA ASN A 14 9.40 9.09 6.16
C ASN A 14 10.41 7.94 6.12
N GLU A 15 10.30 6.97 7.04
CA GLU A 15 11.15 5.80 7.03
C GLU A 15 10.43 4.61 6.41
N GLU A 16 11.15 3.84 5.61
CA GLU A 16 10.60 2.62 5.01
C GLU A 16 10.33 1.58 6.07
N GLU A 17 9.14 1.01 6.06
CA GLU A 17 8.76 -0.03 6.99
C GLU A 17 7.94 -1.12 6.30
N VAL A 18 8.00 -2.33 6.86
CA VAL A 18 7.21 -3.45 6.34
C VAL A 18 5.77 -3.29 6.83
N ILE A 19 4.83 -3.15 5.91
CA ILE A 19 3.42 -3.02 6.26
C ILE A 19 2.63 -4.30 6.02
N TYR A 20 3.20 -5.23 5.28
CA TYR A 20 2.60 -6.54 5.05
C TYR A 20 3.70 -7.55 4.73
N SER A 21 3.61 -8.75 5.30
CA SER A 21 4.53 -9.83 5.00
C SER A 21 3.85 -11.15 5.30
N ASN A 22 3.80 -12.04 4.29
CA ASN A 22 3.19 -13.36 4.44
C ASN A 22 3.78 -14.28 3.37
N SER A 23 4.23 -15.46 3.77
CA SER A 23 4.87 -16.41 2.86
C SER A 23 3.94 -16.91 1.75
N ARG A 24 2.64 -16.89 1.98
CA ARG A 24 1.65 -17.27 0.96
C ARG A 24 1.32 -16.11 0.03
N GLY A 25 1.43 -14.88 0.53
CA GLY A 25 1.14 -13.69 -0.23
C GLY A 25 -0.32 -13.29 -0.23
N ALA A 26 -0.60 -12.26 -0.99
CA ALA A 26 -1.95 -11.74 -1.15
C ALA A 26 -2.13 -11.20 -2.57
N VAL A 27 -3.38 -11.17 -3.01
CA VAL A 27 -3.74 -10.43 -4.23
C VAL A 27 -4.32 -9.11 -3.77
N VAL A 28 -3.56 -8.03 -3.94
CA VAL A 28 -4.00 -6.68 -3.62
C VAL A 28 -5.00 -6.24 -4.68
N LYS A 29 -6.15 -5.76 -4.26
CA LYS A 29 -7.21 -5.32 -5.19
C LYS A 29 -7.33 -3.82 -5.24
N THR A 30 -7.22 -3.14 -4.11
CA THR A 30 -7.39 -1.70 -4.03
C THR A 30 -6.41 -1.11 -3.04
N ILE A 31 -5.76 -0.03 -3.44
CA ILE A 31 -4.88 0.75 -2.59
C ILE A 31 -5.43 2.17 -2.55
N LEU A 32 -5.74 2.65 -1.36
CA LEU A 32 -6.14 4.03 -1.14
C LEU A 32 -4.99 4.76 -0.47
N LEU A 33 -4.57 5.87 -1.05
CA LEU A 33 -3.50 6.71 -0.52
C LEU A 33 -4.04 8.12 -0.34
N ASN A 34 -3.81 8.69 0.83
CA ASN A 34 -4.26 10.04 1.15
C ASN A 34 -3.18 10.77 1.93
N ALA A 35 -2.91 12.01 1.57
CA ALA A 35 -1.94 12.84 2.27
C ALA A 35 -2.52 14.25 2.47
N PRO A 36 -2.20 14.91 3.60
CA PRO A 36 -2.71 16.25 3.86
C PRO A 36 -2.06 17.32 2.97
N MET A 37 -0.94 17.01 2.35
CA MET A 37 -0.24 17.89 1.44
C MET A 37 0.51 17.06 0.41
N GLN A 38 1.05 17.70 -0.62
CA GLN A 38 1.80 17.00 -1.66
C GLN A 38 2.96 16.23 -1.02
N THR A 39 2.99 14.92 -1.22
CA THR A 39 3.96 14.04 -0.59
C THR A 39 4.32 12.90 -1.55
N GLU A 40 5.60 12.55 -1.60
CA GLU A 40 6.05 11.38 -2.34
C GLU A 40 5.86 10.13 -1.48
N VAL A 41 5.23 9.11 -2.07
CA VAL A 41 5.03 7.81 -1.44
C VAL A 41 5.82 6.77 -2.22
N VAL A 42 6.54 5.93 -1.51
CA VAL A 42 7.24 4.79 -2.13
C VAL A 42 6.60 3.51 -1.59
N LEU A 43 6.07 2.71 -2.50
CA LEU A 43 5.56 1.37 -2.20
C LEU A 43 6.50 0.34 -2.81
N VAL A 44 6.95 -0.61 -2.01
CA VAL A 44 7.87 -1.65 -2.46
C VAL A 44 7.14 -2.99 -2.40
N PHE A 45 6.91 -3.58 -3.58
CA PHE A 45 6.26 -4.89 -3.70
C PHE A 45 7.32 -5.92 -4.05
N ASP A 46 7.57 -6.86 -3.11
CA ASP A 46 8.57 -7.93 -3.29
C ASP A 46 9.92 -7.36 -3.75
N GLU A 47 10.42 -6.35 -3.03
CA GLU A 47 11.70 -5.68 -3.26
C GLU A 47 11.76 -4.78 -4.52
N ILE A 48 10.63 -4.57 -5.21
CA ILE A 48 10.57 -3.66 -6.36
C ILE A 48 9.87 -2.37 -5.96
N PRO A 49 10.56 -1.22 -6.01
CA PRO A 49 9.97 0.05 -5.58
C PRO A 49 9.16 0.74 -6.67
N PHE A 50 8.07 1.36 -6.23
CA PHE A 50 7.22 2.20 -7.09
C PHE A 50 6.97 3.51 -6.35
N SER A 51 7.25 4.64 -7.00
CA SER A 51 7.07 5.97 -6.42
C SER A 51 5.83 6.64 -6.98
N PHE A 52 5.08 7.28 -6.10
CA PHE A 52 3.87 8.03 -6.46
C PHE A 52 3.93 9.40 -5.83
N LEU A 53 3.47 10.41 -6.54
CA LEU A 53 3.31 11.75 -5.98
C LEU A 53 1.84 11.93 -5.62
N ILE A 54 1.56 12.01 -4.33
CA ILE A 54 0.20 12.17 -3.83
C ILE A 54 -0.03 13.65 -3.54
N GLU A 55 -1.03 14.23 -4.18
CA GLU A 55 -1.42 15.61 -3.91
C GLU A 55 -2.51 15.61 -2.83
N ASN A 56 -3.02 16.77 -2.48
CA ASN A 56 -4.00 16.93 -1.41
C ASN A 56 -5.37 16.34 -1.78
N GLU A 57 -5.38 15.05 -2.11
CA GLU A 57 -6.58 14.30 -2.45
C GLU A 57 -6.31 12.81 -2.33
N THR A 58 -7.36 12.00 -2.37
CA THR A 58 -7.23 10.55 -2.29
C THR A 58 -6.86 9.98 -3.65
N THR A 59 -5.80 9.18 -3.68
CA THR A 59 -5.39 8.44 -4.88
C THR A 59 -5.84 6.99 -4.73
N VAL A 60 -6.48 6.48 -5.77
CA VAL A 60 -6.99 5.10 -5.78
C VAL A 60 -6.25 4.30 -6.84
N ILE A 61 -5.68 3.17 -6.44
CA ILE A 61 -5.05 2.23 -7.35
C ILE A 61 -5.86 0.94 -7.28
N SER A 62 -6.43 0.52 -8.40
CA SER A 62 -7.32 -0.63 -8.44
C SER A 62 -6.83 -1.76 -9.36
N THR A 63 -5.55 -1.75 -9.69
CA THR A 63 -4.92 -2.82 -10.47
C THR A 63 -4.55 -3.98 -9.55
N PRO A 64 -4.95 -5.22 -9.87
CA PRO A 64 -4.60 -6.37 -9.02
C PRO A 64 -3.08 -6.59 -8.98
N ILE A 65 -2.55 -6.79 -7.79
CA ILE A 65 -1.12 -6.99 -7.56
C ILE A 65 -0.93 -8.22 -6.66
N LEU A 66 -0.21 -9.21 -7.16
CA LEU A 66 0.17 -10.37 -6.35
C LEU A 66 1.50 -10.06 -5.67
N THR A 67 1.51 -10.11 -4.34
CA THR A 67 2.71 -9.78 -3.59
C THR A 67 2.79 -10.58 -2.29
N LYS A 68 4.01 -10.85 -1.83
CA LYS A 68 4.25 -11.51 -0.55
C LYS A 68 4.70 -10.53 0.52
N LYS A 69 5.25 -9.40 0.12
CA LYS A 69 5.77 -8.41 1.07
C LYS A 69 5.57 -7.01 0.52
N ILE A 70 5.10 -6.13 1.37
CA ILE A 70 4.93 -4.72 1.03
C ILE A 70 5.67 -3.88 2.05
N LYS A 71 6.55 -3.02 1.58
CA LYS A 71 7.18 -1.98 2.39
C LYS A 71 6.69 -0.64 1.89
N ALA A 72 6.66 0.35 2.75
CA ALA A 72 6.16 1.66 2.36
C ALA A 72 6.80 2.77 3.17
N SER A 73 6.89 3.94 2.55
CA SER A 73 7.32 5.17 3.21
C SER A 73 6.59 6.34 2.58
N GLY A 74 6.36 7.38 3.36
CA GLY A 74 5.68 8.60 2.91
C GLY A 74 5.21 9.37 4.13
N ASP A 75 5.81 10.52 4.39
CA ASP A 75 5.58 11.27 5.62
C ASP A 75 4.11 11.72 5.76
N GLY A 76 3.41 11.11 6.72
CA GLY A 76 2.02 11.45 7.02
C GLY A 76 1.00 10.88 6.03
N VAL A 77 1.40 9.99 5.15
CA VAL A 77 0.49 9.40 4.17
C VAL A 77 -0.33 8.28 4.81
N ASN A 78 -1.64 8.35 4.65
CA ASN A 78 -2.53 7.29 5.09
C ASN A 78 -2.66 6.27 3.97
N VAL A 79 -2.44 5.00 4.29
CA VAL A 79 -2.54 3.91 3.33
C VAL A 79 -3.57 2.89 3.81
N HIS A 80 -4.43 2.47 2.89
CA HIS A 80 -5.41 1.43 3.16
C HIS A 80 -5.42 0.48 1.99
N ILE A 81 -5.05 -0.76 2.24
CA ILE A 81 -4.91 -1.79 1.19
C ILE A 81 -5.88 -2.92 1.49
N THR A 82 -6.68 -3.28 0.51
CA THR A 82 -7.59 -4.41 0.60
C THR A 82 -7.34 -5.39 -0.53
N GLY A 83 -7.68 -6.65 -0.29
CA GLY A 83 -7.49 -7.67 -1.30
C GLY A 83 -7.85 -9.05 -0.77
N LEU A 84 -7.26 -10.06 -1.40
CA LEU A 84 -7.49 -11.46 -1.06
C LEU A 84 -6.23 -12.04 -0.41
N GLN A 85 -6.37 -12.55 0.79
CA GLN A 85 -5.29 -13.25 1.49
C GLN A 85 -5.21 -14.68 0.94
N LEU A 86 -4.04 -15.10 0.52
CA LEU A 86 -3.82 -16.45 -0.03
C LEU A 86 -3.43 -17.48 1.03
#